data_4e5491cdf5b3469f583ccc8d243147b0
#
_entry.id   4e5491cdf5b3469f583ccc8d243147b0
#
_cell.length_a   1.000
_cell.length_b   1.000
_cell.length_c   1.000
_cell.angle_alpha   90.00
_cell.angle_beta   90.00
_cell.angle_gamma   90.00
#
_symmetry.space_group_name_H-M   'P 1'
#
loop_
_entity.id
_entity.type
_entity.pdbx_description
1 polymer ?
#
loop_
_entity_poly.entity_id
_entity_poly.type
_entity_poly.pdbx_seq_one_letter_code
_entity_poly.pdbx_strand_id
1 'polypeptide(L)'
;DIEATVRPVEGLTFVGKGEWMFARNITRGDWLPFMPSDRYGLSGTYDYSFGENKKYHASVSLSGIYVTKQTRFDPDKDLVSDSPSAYFLLNSTAELGIRLPQRREVRFMLVGDNILNNLYKEYTDRFRYYAHERGANFSLRTLIKF
;
A
#
# COMPACT_ATOMS: atom_id res chain seq x y z
N ASP A 1 11.45 -5.43 -9.70
CA ASP A 1 11.09 -4.34 -8.79
C ASP A 1 12.30 -3.48 -8.46
N ILE A 2 12.04 -2.24 -8.11
CA ILE A 2 13.04 -1.28 -7.61
C ILE A 2 12.48 -0.64 -6.35
N GLU A 3 13.35 -0.44 -5.36
CA GLU A 3 13.05 0.33 -4.16
C GLU A 3 14.19 1.32 -3.89
N ALA A 4 13.84 2.55 -3.56
CA ALA A 4 14.78 3.59 -3.14
C ALA A 4 14.31 4.23 -1.83
N THR A 5 15.23 4.37 -0.87
CA THR A 5 14.95 5.02 0.42
C THR A 5 15.85 6.22 0.60
N VAL A 6 15.26 7.35 0.99
CA VAL A 6 15.96 8.60 1.28
C VAL A 6 15.58 9.09 2.68
N ARG A 7 16.59 9.50 3.47
CA ARG A 7 16.42 10.09 4.81
C ARG A 7 17.06 11.47 4.85
N PRO A 8 16.33 12.52 4.45
CA PRO A 8 16.92 13.86 4.31
C PRO A 8 17.23 14.52 5.65
N VAL A 9 16.46 14.21 6.69
CA VAL A 9 16.66 14.71 8.06
C VAL A 9 16.29 13.62 9.05
N GLU A 10 16.70 13.78 10.31
CA GLU A 10 16.34 12.85 11.38
C GLU A 10 14.83 12.71 11.52
N GLY A 11 14.36 11.48 11.63
CA GLY A 11 12.94 11.13 11.74
C GLY A 11 12.17 11.11 10.42
N LEU A 12 12.65 11.71 9.33
CA LEU A 12 11.94 11.73 8.05
C LEU A 12 12.51 10.71 7.07
N THR A 13 11.64 9.83 6.60
CA THR A 13 12.00 8.78 5.62
C THR A 13 11.05 8.83 4.44
N PHE A 14 11.58 8.83 3.24
CA PHE A 14 10.83 8.62 2.00
C PHE A 14 11.23 7.28 1.38
N VAL A 15 10.24 6.55 0.87
CA VAL A 15 10.45 5.30 0.14
C VAL A 15 9.69 5.36 -1.17
N GLY A 16 10.44 5.22 -2.27
CA GLY A 16 9.88 5.06 -3.62
C GLY A 16 9.98 3.61 -4.05
N LYS A 17 8.92 3.06 -4.65
CA LYS A 17 8.85 1.69 -5.17
C LYS A 17 8.32 1.67 -6.59
N GLY A 18 8.88 0.77 -7.41
CA GLY A 18 8.37 0.44 -8.72
C GLY A 18 8.35 -1.07 -8.90
N GLU A 19 7.20 -1.61 -9.29
CA GLU A 19 6.99 -3.05 -9.46
C GLU A 19 6.38 -3.30 -10.84
N TRP A 20 6.98 -4.22 -11.60
CA TRP A 20 6.47 -4.67 -12.89
C TRP A 20 6.82 -6.13 -13.11
N MET A 21 5.95 -6.83 -13.84
CA MET A 21 6.11 -8.24 -14.16
C MET A 21 5.84 -8.50 -15.63
N PHE A 22 6.69 -9.32 -16.24
CA PHE A 22 6.53 -9.79 -17.61
C PHE A 22 6.60 -11.31 -17.63
N ALA A 23 5.53 -11.96 -18.07
CA ALA A 23 5.53 -13.41 -18.23
C ALA A 23 4.69 -13.83 -19.45
N ARG A 24 5.25 -14.68 -20.28
CA ARG A 24 4.62 -15.25 -21.48
C ARG A 24 4.75 -16.75 -21.50
N ASN A 25 3.74 -17.40 -22.04
CA ASN A 25 3.83 -18.80 -22.42
C ASN A 25 4.69 -18.92 -23.71
N ILE A 26 5.86 -19.53 -23.62
CA ILE A 26 6.78 -19.63 -24.74
C ILE A 26 6.25 -20.51 -25.89
N THR A 27 5.40 -21.49 -25.59
CA THR A 27 4.83 -22.40 -26.59
C THR A 27 3.72 -21.75 -27.42
N ARG A 28 2.91 -20.90 -26.79
CA ARG A 28 1.73 -20.29 -27.42
C ARG A 28 1.93 -18.81 -27.76
N GLY A 29 2.96 -18.16 -27.19
CA GLY A 29 3.20 -16.72 -27.33
C GLY A 29 2.22 -15.83 -26.56
N ASP A 30 1.37 -16.42 -25.74
CA ASP A 30 0.32 -15.71 -24.97
C ASP A 30 0.85 -15.09 -23.69
N TRP A 31 0.18 -14.05 -23.20
CA TRP A 31 0.39 -13.57 -21.85
C TRP A 31 -0.14 -14.56 -20.81
N LEU A 32 0.55 -14.69 -19.69
CA LEU A 32 0.02 -15.47 -18.59
C LEU A 32 -1.20 -14.76 -17.99
N PRO A 33 -2.28 -15.50 -17.64
CA PRO A 33 -3.46 -14.90 -17.04
C PRO A 33 -3.16 -14.33 -15.66
N PHE A 34 -3.91 -13.31 -15.26
CA PHE A 34 -3.82 -12.67 -13.94
C PHE A 34 -2.44 -12.10 -13.57
N MET A 35 -1.68 -11.64 -14.57
CA MET A 35 -0.47 -10.88 -14.26
C MET A 35 -0.82 -9.54 -13.62
N PRO A 36 -0.11 -9.15 -12.55
CA PRO A 36 -0.34 -7.85 -11.92
C PRO A 36 -0.01 -6.70 -12.89
N SER A 37 -0.75 -5.61 -12.76
CA SER A 37 -0.44 -4.33 -13.38
C SER A 37 0.84 -3.75 -12.79
N ASP A 38 1.51 -2.87 -13.55
CA ASP A 38 2.66 -2.13 -13.02
C ASP A 38 2.20 -1.20 -11.89
N ARG A 39 3.02 -1.11 -10.84
CA ARG A 39 2.73 -0.34 -9.63
C ARG A 39 3.86 0.61 -9.31
N TYR A 40 3.51 1.81 -8.91
CA TYR A 40 4.44 2.83 -8.46
C TYR A 40 3.95 3.37 -7.13
N GLY A 41 4.80 3.30 -6.12
CA GLY A 41 4.50 3.74 -4.76
C GLY A 41 5.46 4.82 -4.30
N LEU A 42 4.95 5.79 -3.58
CA LEU A 42 5.73 6.76 -2.83
C LEU A 42 5.15 6.89 -1.44
N SER A 43 5.99 6.69 -0.42
CA SER A 43 5.59 6.91 0.97
C SER A 43 6.54 7.87 1.67
N GLY A 44 5.99 8.67 2.57
CA GLY A 44 6.72 9.52 3.50
C GLY A 44 6.32 9.18 4.92
N THR A 45 7.30 8.98 5.80
CA THR A 45 7.08 8.70 7.22
C THR A 45 7.89 9.69 8.05
N TYR A 46 7.26 10.27 9.06
CA TYR A 46 7.91 11.10 10.04
C TYR A 46 7.76 10.49 11.43
N ASP A 47 8.90 10.20 12.05
CA ASP A 47 9.01 9.61 13.38
C ASP A 47 9.55 10.65 14.36
N TYR A 48 8.90 10.83 15.49
CA TYR A 48 9.30 11.76 16.51
C TYR A 48 9.16 11.15 17.92
N SER A 49 10.24 11.21 18.71
CA SER A 49 10.25 10.74 20.09
C SER A 49 10.42 11.91 21.05
N PHE A 50 9.60 12.03 22.08
CA PHE A 50 9.56 13.14 23.01
C PHE A 50 9.28 12.73 24.46
N GLY A 51 9.38 13.67 25.37
CA GLY A 51 9.27 13.44 26.82
C GLY A 51 10.56 12.95 27.46
N GLU A 52 10.59 12.88 28.77
CA GLU A 52 11.72 12.36 29.51
C GLU A 52 12.05 10.92 29.08
N ASN A 53 13.33 10.65 28.83
CA ASN A 53 13.83 9.35 28.36
C ASN A 53 13.13 8.85 27.09
N LYS A 54 12.65 9.76 26.21
CA LYS A 54 11.88 9.42 24.99
C LYS A 54 10.68 8.50 25.29
N LYS A 55 9.95 8.85 26.37
CA LYS A 55 8.80 8.07 26.84
C LYS A 55 7.70 7.95 25.80
N TYR A 56 7.53 8.96 24.97
CA TYR A 56 6.50 9.00 23.91
C TYR A 56 7.15 8.88 22.54
N HIS A 57 6.48 8.17 21.66
CA HIS A 57 6.84 8.05 20.26
C HIS A 57 5.61 8.37 19.40
N ALA A 58 5.74 9.26 18.46
CA ALA A 58 4.71 9.56 17.46
C ALA A 58 5.26 9.28 16.08
N SER A 59 4.45 8.66 15.23
CA SER A 59 4.77 8.41 13.83
C SER A 59 3.57 8.76 12.95
N VAL A 60 3.83 9.43 11.83
CA VAL A 60 2.83 9.70 10.79
C VAL A 60 3.40 9.26 9.46
N SER A 61 2.62 8.46 8.74
CA SER A 61 2.97 7.98 7.41
C SER A 61 1.86 8.29 6.42
N LEU A 62 2.24 8.71 5.22
CA LEU A 62 1.37 8.87 4.07
C LEU A 62 1.95 8.08 2.90
N SER A 63 1.12 7.30 2.21
CA SER A 63 1.54 6.46 1.09
C SER A 63 0.59 6.59 -0.09
N GLY A 64 1.12 7.01 -1.24
CA GLY A 64 0.42 7.03 -2.52
C GLY A 64 0.84 5.82 -3.36
N ILE A 65 -0.13 5.13 -3.96
CA ILE A 65 0.09 3.99 -4.85
C ILE A 65 -0.65 4.24 -6.15
N TYR A 66 0.07 4.31 -7.25
CA TYR A 66 -0.50 4.37 -8.60
C TYR A 66 -0.36 3.01 -9.27
N VAL A 67 -1.47 2.46 -9.75
CA VAL A 67 -1.54 1.19 -10.48
C VAL A 67 -1.98 1.48 -11.91
N THR A 68 -1.19 1.04 -12.88
CA THR A 68 -1.49 1.26 -14.30
C THR A 68 -2.61 0.33 -14.78
N LYS A 69 -3.27 0.71 -15.88
CA LYS A 69 -4.15 -0.22 -16.59
C LYS A 69 -3.32 -1.43 -17.06
N GLN A 70 -3.83 -2.64 -16.84
CA GLN A 70 -3.17 -3.85 -17.36
C GLN A 70 -3.37 -3.95 -18.87
N THR A 71 -2.26 -3.95 -19.60
CA THR A 71 -2.26 -4.08 -21.06
C THR A 71 -1.68 -5.42 -21.54
N ARG A 72 -1.07 -6.18 -20.61
CA ARG A 72 -0.44 -7.47 -20.87
C ARG A 72 -1.39 -8.60 -20.50
N PHE A 73 -2.46 -8.78 -21.28
CA PHE A 73 -3.43 -9.85 -21.12
C PHE A 73 -3.99 -10.24 -22.50
N ASP A 74 -4.66 -11.38 -22.55
CA ASP A 74 -5.32 -11.87 -23.74
C ASP A 74 -6.85 -11.69 -23.57
N PRO A 75 -7.47 -10.74 -24.29
CA PRO A 75 -8.90 -10.44 -24.14
C PRO A 75 -9.81 -11.63 -24.41
N ASP A 76 -9.39 -12.55 -25.29
CA ASP A 76 -10.20 -13.72 -25.68
C ASP A 76 -10.19 -14.80 -24.60
N LYS A 77 -9.29 -14.71 -23.62
CA LYS A 77 -9.13 -15.66 -22.51
C LYS A 77 -9.62 -15.12 -21.17
N ASP A 78 -10.08 -13.89 -21.12
CA ASP A 78 -10.64 -13.27 -19.94
C ASP A 78 -12.18 -13.32 -20.00
N LEU A 79 -12.85 -13.34 -18.85
CA LEU A 79 -14.32 -13.23 -18.78
C LEU A 79 -14.84 -11.88 -19.24
N VAL A 80 -14.00 -10.86 -19.20
CA VAL A 80 -14.29 -9.50 -19.68
C VAL A 80 -13.14 -9.06 -20.58
N SER A 81 -13.50 -8.65 -21.80
CA SER A 81 -12.54 -8.25 -22.84
C SER A 81 -11.75 -6.98 -22.55
N ASP A 82 -12.10 -6.24 -21.50
CA ASP A 82 -11.37 -5.03 -21.09
C ASP A 82 -10.83 -5.16 -19.66
N SER A 83 -9.59 -4.66 -19.45
CA SER A 83 -8.97 -4.64 -18.15
C SER A 83 -9.44 -3.44 -17.33
N PRO A 84 -9.41 -3.52 -15.98
CA PRO A 84 -9.71 -2.38 -15.14
C PRO A 84 -8.86 -1.16 -15.47
N SER A 85 -9.46 0.03 -15.34
CA SER A 85 -8.76 1.30 -15.51
C SER A 85 -7.64 1.46 -14.50
N ALA A 86 -6.65 2.29 -14.82
CA ALA A 86 -5.65 2.72 -13.87
C ALA A 86 -6.30 3.43 -12.67
N TYR A 87 -5.70 3.32 -11.50
CA TYR A 87 -6.21 3.94 -10.29
C TYR A 87 -5.09 4.41 -9.36
N PHE A 88 -5.45 5.28 -8.44
CA PHE A 88 -4.56 5.79 -7.42
C PHE A 88 -5.18 5.59 -6.04
N LEU A 89 -4.39 5.08 -5.10
CA LEU A 89 -4.77 4.90 -3.70
C LEU A 89 -3.90 5.79 -2.82
N LEU A 90 -4.53 6.44 -1.85
CA LEU A 90 -3.84 7.17 -0.80
C LEU A 90 -4.16 6.53 0.55
N ASN A 91 -3.12 6.12 1.25
CA ASN A 91 -3.22 5.48 2.57
C ASN A 91 -2.49 6.35 3.60
N SER A 92 -2.93 6.29 4.84
CA SER A 92 -2.29 7.00 5.95
C SER A 92 -2.24 6.16 7.20
N THR A 93 -1.22 6.40 8.02
CA THR A 93 -1.11 5.80 9.36
C THR A 93 -0.63 6.88 10.32
N ALA A 94 -1.28 6.98 11.48
CA ALA A 94 -0.82 7.80 12.60
C ALA A 94 -0.69 6.90 13.83
N GLU A 95 0.46 6.93 14.48
CA GLU A 95 0.76 6.11 15.65
C GLU A 95 1.20 6.98 16.83
N LEU A 96 0.73 6.61 18.02
CA LEU A 96 1.22 7.13 19.30
C LEU A 96 1.61 5.97 20.19
N GLY A 97 2.89 5.86 20.50
CA GLY A 97 3.46 4.87 21.42
C GLY A 97 3.82 5.48 22.77
N ILE A 98 3.56 4.75 23.84
CA ILE A 98 3.89 5.12 25.22
C ILE A 98 4.73 4.00 25.83
N ARG A 99 5.96 4.33 26.16
CA ARG A 99 6.87 3.41 26.89
C ARG A 99 6.57 3.46 28.37
N LEU A 100 6.34 2.32 28.97
CA LEU A 100 6.07 2.13 30.37
C LEU A 100 7.29 1.45 31.06
N PRO A 101 7.40 1.49 32.40
CA PRO A 101 8.42 0.74 33.11
C PRO A 101 8.43 -0.75 32.77
N GLN A 102 9.55 -1.43 33.02
CA GLN A 102 9.72 -2.87 32.79
C GLN A 102 9.60 -3.27 31.30
N ARG A 103 10.01 -2.41 30.37
CA ARG A 103 9.96 -2.64 28.91
C ARG A 103 8.55 -2.84 28.33
N ARG A 104 7.52 -2.43 29.03
CA ARG A 104 6.14 -2.45 28.54
C ARG A 104 5.91 -1.29 27.57
N GLU A 105 5.00 -1.47 26.63
CA GLU A 105 4.66 -0.43 25.67
C GLU A 105 3.18 -0.52 25.31
N VAL A 106 2.52 0.62 25.17
CA VAL A 106 1.17 0.72 24.61
C VAL A 106 1.25 1.59 23.36
N ARG A 107 0.68 1.12 22.25
CA ARG A 107 0.60 1.87 20.99
C ARG A 107 -0.85 1.97 20.55
N PHE A 108 -1.23 3.16 20.14
CA PHE A 108 -2.48 3.44 19.46
C PHE A 108 -2.16 3.79 18.01
N MET A 109 -2.85 3.16 17.07
CA MET A 109 -2.60 3.33 15.66
C MET A 109 -3.93 3.58 14.94
N LEU A 110 -4.05 4.72 14.27
CA LEU A 110 -5.13 5.04 13.34
C LEU A 110 -4.63 4.75 11.93
N VAL A 111 -5.34 3.88 11.23
CA VAL A 111 -5.01 3.50 9.84
C VAL A 111 -6.16 3.91 8.94
N GLY A 112 -5.85 4.59 7.85
CA GLY A 112 -6.77 4.93 6.79
C GLY A 112 -6.29 4.31 5.46
N ASP A 113 -7.10 3.44 4.88
CA ASP A 113 -6.86 2.84 3.57
C ASP A 113 -7.77 3.48 2.54
N ASN A 114 -7.24 3.75 1.34
CA ASN A 114 -7.99 4.38 0.25
C ASN A 114 -8.76 5.63 0.71
N ILE A 115 -8.10 6.54 1.42
CA ILE A 115 -8.74 7.69 2.08
C ILE A 115 -9.42 8.67 1.10
N LEU A 116 -9.07 8.61 -0.19
CA LEU A 116 -9.73 9.37 -1.26
C LEU A 116 -11.03 8.71 -1.74
N ASN A 117 -11.36 7.51 -1.22
CA ASN A 117 -12.53 6.73 -1.59
C ASN A 117 -12.64 6.47 -3.10
N ASN A 118 -11.51 6.21 -3.76
CA ASN A 118 -11.51 5.88 -5.19
C ASN A 118 -12.15 4.51 -5.41
N LEU A 119 -13.04 4.43 -6.37
CA LEU A 119 -13.58 3.16 -6.85
C LEU A 119 -12.57 2.52 -7.80
N TYR A 120 -12.17 1.31 -7.52
CA TYR A 120 -11.21 0.58 -8.35
C TYR A 120 -11.48 -0.92 -8.37
N LYS A 121 -10.86 -1.59 -9.32
CA LYS A 121 -10.86 -3.06 -9.44
C LYS A 121 -9.43 -3.51 -9.63
N GLU A 122 -8.99 -4.46 -8.81
CA GLU A 122 -7.67 -5.09 -8.95
C GLU A 122 -7.72 -6.11 -10.08
N TYR A 123 -6.78 -6.04 -11.05
CA TYR A 123 -6.78 -6.99 -12.19
C TYR A 123 -6.59 -8.43 -11.73
N THR A 124 -5.82 -8.67 -10.70
CA THR A 124 -5.53 -10.01 -10.16
C THR A 124 -6.66 -10.58 -9.30
N ASP A 125 -7.61 -9.76 -8.87
CA ASP A 125 -8.77 -10.25 -8.13
C ASP A 125 -9.86 -10.77 -9.06
N ARG A 126 -10.31 -12.00 -8.84
CA ARG A 126 -11.42 -12.61 -9.59
C ARG A 126 -12.78 -11.99 -9.24
N PHE A 127 -12.94 -11.38 -8.07
CA PHE A 127 -14.17 -10.68 -7.71
C PHE A 127 -14.37 -9.38 -8.52
N ARG A 128 -13.34 -8.88 -9.22
CA ARG A 128 -13.45 -7.71 -10.10
C ARG A 128 -14.56 -7.78 -11.15
N TYR A 129 -14.96 -8.99 -11.51
CA TYR A 129 -16.07 -9.20 -12.45
C TYR A 129 -17.42 -8.76 -11.88
N TYR A 130 -17.57 -8.79 -10.56
CA TYR A 130 -18.84 -8.59 -9.85
C TYR A 130 -18.87 -7.31 -9.02
N ALA A 131 -17.75 -6.92 -8.44
CA ALA A 131 -17.68 -5.81 -7.50
C ALA A 131 -16.40 -4.99 -7.66
N HIS A 132 -16.44 -3.77 -7.12
CA HIS A 132 -15.25 -2.97 -6.86
C HIS A 132 -14.60 -3.42 -5.55
N GLU A 133 -13.33 -3.10 -5.42
CA GLU A 133 -12.60 -3.23 -4.17
C GLU A 133 -13.18 -2.30 -3.09
N ARG A 134 -12.73 -2.52 -1.86
CA ARG A 134 -13.16 -1.72 -0.71
C ARG A 134 -12.84 -0.25 -0.93
N GLY A 135 -13.82 0.60 -0.69
CA GLY A 135 -13.67 2.05 -0.63
C GLY A 135 -12.86 2.50 0.59
N ALA A 136 -13.00 3.76 0.98
CA ALA A 136 -12.31 4.30 2.16
C ALA A 136 -12.61 3.47 3.41
N ASN A 137 -11.55 3.10 4.13
CA ASN A 137 -11.65 2.31 5.34
C ASN A 137 -10.76 2.90 6.42
N PHE A 138 -11.31 3.07 7.63
CA PHE A 138 -10.57 3.55 8.78
C PHE A 138 -10.63 2.53 9.90
N SER A 139 -9.49 2.29 10.54
CA SER A 139 -9.40 1.37 11.67
C SER A 139 -8.54 1.95 12.79
N LEU A 140 -8.97 1.75 14.03
CA LEU A 140 -8.19 2.03 15.23
C LEU A 140 -7.67 0.71 15.79
N ARG A 141 -6.37 0.64 16.01
CA ARG A 141 -5.71 -0.54 16.57
C ARG A 141 -5.00 -0.15 17.86
N THR A 142 -5.06 -1.03 18.85
CA THR A 142 -4.29 -0.89 20.09
C THR A 142 -3.39 -2.11 20.23
N LEU A 143 -2.10 -1.88 20.44
CA LEU A 143 -1.11 -2.90 20.71
C LEU A 143 -0.58 -2.71 22.14
N ILE A 144 -0.58 -3.75 22.94
CA ILE A 144 -0.01 -3.77 24.30
C ILE A 144 1.09 -4.81 24.32
N LYS A 145 2.29 -4.37 24.68
CA LYS A 145 3.47 -5.24 24.89
C LYS A 145 3.76 -5.29 26.39
N PHE A 146 3.86 -6.51 26.90
CA PHE A 146 4.17 -6.80 28.33
C PHE A 146 5.63 -7.17 28.54
#